data_402c6c592e566193521297bdc688efe0
#
_entry.id   402c6c592e566193521297bdc688efe0
#
_cell.length_a   1.000
_cell.length_b   1.000
_cell.length_c   1.000
_cell.angle_alpha   90.00
_cell.angle_beta   90.00
_cell.angle_gamma   90.00
#
_symmetry.space_group_name_H-M   'P 1'
#
loop_
_entity.id
_entity.type
_entity.pdbx_description
1 polymer ?
#
loop_
_entity_poly.entity_id
_entity_poly.type
_entity_poly.pdbx_seq_one_letter_code
_entity_poly.pdbx_strand_id
1 'polypeptide(L)'
;RNLMIAQQYVHDHVMHFYHLHALDWVDVVNALQADPAQTSAIQQSISAWPNSSPAYFKDVQKKVQGIVDSGQLSIFANAYWGHPAYKLPPEVNLLAVAHYLEALDAQKTFTKIHTIFGGKNPHPNFVVGGVPMPIDPNSDTALNAERLSIIKDSIDRMIQFVDQVYIPDLLAVAPYYLEYASLGEGLGNFLTWGEYPDTDNDDTSKFLVPRAVIMNRDLSHIEEPNPNDFEKMKEFVSHSWYEYAGGDNAGLHPFAGETKFNFTGPKPPYEQLEVEQKYSWLKSPRWAETPMEVGPLARVLAMYAGGHKQTQDLTNFVLKTLGAPIEAVFSTLGRTAARGIETKVFADYMLDTYNGLIDTIKSGDTDTFNGDKWDPMTWPSHAEGFGFMEAPRGALGHWCVIDNGKLSNYQMVVPTTWNASPRDHKEQAGAYEMSLVGTQLAVPDQPLEILRTIHSFDPCMACAIHM
;
A
#
# COMPACT_ATOMS: atom_id res chain seq x y z
N ARG A 1 -7.42 16.90 -4.96
CA ARG A 1 -6.31 16.12 -4.40
C ARG A 1 -6.82 14.83 -3.75
N ASN A 2 -7.71 14.91 -2.76
CA ASN A 2 -8.16 13.76 -1.97
C ASN A 2 -8.78 12.65 -2.85
N LEU A 3 -9.59 13.00 -3.86
CA LEU A 3 -10.16 12.03 -4.80
C LEU A 3 -9.07 11.25 -5.56
N MET A 4 -8.01 11.92 -6.00
CA MET A 4 -6.90 11.27 -6.72
C MET A 4 -6.13 10.31 -5.80
N ILE A 5 -5.87 10.72 -4.55
CA ILE A 5 -5.17 9.85 -3.58
C ILE A 5 -6.04 8.65 -3.20
N ALA A 6 -7.33 8.84 -2.94
CA ALA A 6 -8.24 7.73 -2.62
C ALA A 6 -8.35 6.73 -3.79
N GLN A 7 -8.43 7.23 -5.02
CA GLN A 7 -8.39 6.37 -6.21
C GLN A 7 -7.08 5.57 -6.29
N GLN A 8 -5.94 6.21 -6.01
CA GLN A 8 -4.65 5.52 -6.00
C GLN A 8 -4.64 4.37 -4.98
N TYR A 9 -5.15 4.61 -3.77
CA TYR A 9 -5.22 3.55 -2.75
C TYR A 9 -6.05 2.36 -3.23
N VAL A 10 -7.27 2.60 -3.71
CA VAL A 10 -8.14 1.51 -4.18
C VAL A 10 -7.49 0.76 -5.35
N HIS A 11 -6.92 1.48 -6.32
CA HIS A 11 -6.23 0.89 -7.46
C HIS A 11 -5.02 0.07 -7.02
N ASP A 12 -4.10 0.66 -6.25
CA ASP A 12 -2.86 0.01 -5.83
C ASP A 12 -3.13 -1.21 -4.93
N HIS A 13 -4.13 -1.14 -4.05
CA HIS A 13 -4.47 -2.26 -3.17
C HIS A 13 -5.12 -3.43 -3.92
N VAL A 14 -5.99 -3.16 -4.90
CA VAL A 14 -6.54 -4.19 -5.78
C VAL A 14 -5.42 -4.82 -6.62
N MET A 15 -4.53 -4.00 -7.19
CA MET A 15 -3.36 -4.46 -7.96
C MET A 15 -2.43 -5.33 -7.11
N HIS A 16 -2.08 -4.87 -5.92
CA HIS A 16 -1.22 -5.61 -5.00
C HIS A 16 -1.84 -6.95 -4.65
N PHE A 17 -3.11 -6.96 -4.24
CA PHE A 17 -3.76 -8.21 -3.83
C PHE A 17 -3.78 -9.22 -4.97
N TYR A 18 -4.37 -8.88 -6.12
CA TYR A 18 -4.53 -9.85 -7.21
C TYR A 18 -3.24 -10.18 -7.94
N HIS A 19 -2.38 -9.18 -8.24
CA HIS A 19 -1.24 -9.37 -9.15
C HIS A 19 0.09 -9.62 -8.45
N LEU A 20 0.10 -9.64 -7.11
CA LEU A 20 1.23 -10.05 -6.30
C LEU A 20 0.82 -11.07 -5.24
N HIS A 21 0.02 -10.66 -4.26
CA HIS A 21 -0.20 -11.39 -3.02
C HIS A 21 -1.15 -12.60 -3.18
N ALA A 22 -2.13 -12.53 -4.08
CA ALA A 22 -3.04 -13.66 -4.30
C ALA A 22 -2.32 -14.93 -4.76
N LEU A 23 -1.26 -14.80 -5.56
CA LEU A 23 -0.46 -15.93 -6.03
C LEU A 23 0.30 -16.66 -4.92
N ASP A 24 0.44 -16.05 -3.74
CA ASP A 24 0.99 -16.72 -2.56
C ASP A 24 0.00 -17.70 -1.92
N TRP A 25 -1.30 -17.55 -2.21
CA TRP A 25 -2.39 -18.31 -1.59
C TRP A 25 -3.09 -19.26 -2.57
N VAL A 26 -2.99 -18.99 -3.88
CA VAL A 26 -3.75 -19.60 -4.96
C VAL A 26 -2.85 -20.48 -5.83
N ASP A 27 -3.14 -21.76 -5.91
CA ASP A 27 -2.51 -22.68 -6.87
C ASP A 27 -3.23 -22.62 -8.22
N VAL A 28 -2.64 -21.90 -9.16
CA VAL A 28 -3.22 -21.64 -10.48
C VAL A 28 -3.42 -22.93 -11.28
N VAL A 29 -2.50 -23.88 -11.18
CA VAL A 29 -2.61 -25.17 -11.92
C VAL A 29 -3.71 -26.03 -11.34
N ASN A 30 -3.91 -26.00 -10.03
CA ASN A 30 -4.97 -26.76 -9.36
C ASN A 30 -6.37 -26.31 -9.81
N ALA A 31 -6.54 -25.05 -10.25
CA ALA A 31 -7.78 -24.53 -10.84
C ALA A 31 -8.27 -25.34 -12.06
N LEU A 32 -7.38 -26.04 -12.75
CA LEU A 32 -7.75 -26.92 -13.88
C LEU A 32 -8.56 -28.15 -13.45
N GLN A 33 -8.52 -28.53 -12.17
CA GLN A 33 -9.27 -29.66 -11.61
C GLN A 33 -10.67 -29.25 -11.11
N ALA A 34 -10.99 -27.94 -11.10
CA ALA A 34 -12.25 -27.42 -10.59
C ALA A 34 -13.45 -27.85 -11.45
N ASP A 35 -14.60 -28.04 -10.80
CA ASP A 35 -15.89 -28.06 -11.47
C ASP A 35 -16.42 -26.62 -11.64
N PRO A 36 -16.56 -26.11 -12.89
CA PRO A 36 -17.08 -24.78 -13.15
C PRO A 36 -18.49 -24.52 -12.60
N ALA A 37 -19.32 -25.56 -12.46
CA ALA A 37 -20.66 -25.41 -11.90
C ALA A 37 -20.61 -25.20 -10.38
N GLN A 38 -19.73 -25.91 -9.69
CA GLN A 38 -19.50 -25.71 -8.25
C GLN A 38 -18.82 -24.35 -7.98
N THR A 39 -17.84 -23.95 -8.79
CA THR A 39 -17.24 -22.61 -8.71
C THR A 39 -18.29 -21.51 -8.87
N SER A 40 -19.21 -21.67 -9.85
CA SER A 40 -20.33 -20.76 -10.04
C SER A 40 -21.24 -20.68 -8.80
N ALA A 41 -21.56 -21.82 -8.19
CA ALA A 41 -22.37 -21.87 -6.98
C ALA A 41 -21.68 -21.17 -5.80
N ILE A 42 -20.36 -21.34 -5.62
CA ILE A 42 -19.57 -20.65 -4.61
C ILE A 42 -19.65 -19.12 -4.84
N GLN A 43 -19.35 -18.65 -6.07
CA GLN A 43 -19.41 -17.23 -6.41
C GLN A 43 -20.77 -16.64 -6.08
N GLN A 44 -21.85 -17.27 -6.51
CA GLN A 44 -23.22 -16.78 -6.29
C GLN A 44 -23.64 -16.80 -4.81
N SER A 45 -22.98 -17.61 -3.98
CA SER A 45 -23.23 -17.65 -2.54
C SER A 45 -22.54 -16.52 -1.78
N ILE A 46 -21.46 -15.95 -2.31
CA ILE A 46 -20.65 -14.92 -1.65
C ILE A 46 -20.90 -13.51 -2.19
N SER A 47 -21.34 -13.38 -3.45
CA SER A 47 -21.63 -12.06 -4.03
C SER A 47 -22.56 -12.13 -5.25
N ALA A 48 -23.09 -10.97 -5.63
CA ALA A 48 -23.94 -10.80 -6.82
C ALA A 48 -23.14 -10.38 -8.07
N TRP A 49 -21.84 -10.72 -8.13
CA TRP A 49 -20.98 -10.36 -9.28
C TRP A 49 -21.50 -10.95 -10.59
N PRO A 50 -21.62 -10.16 -11.67
CA PRO A 50 -22.27 -10.61 -12.92
C PRO A 50 -21.56 -11.78 -13.61
N ASN A 51 -20.22 -11.81 -13.58
CA ASN A 51 -19.42 -12.85 -14.21
C ASN A 51 -19.34 -14.10 -13.31
N SER A 52 -20.45 -14.80 -13.16
CA SER A 52 -20.61 -15.90 -12.19
C SER A 52 -21.18 -17.18 -12.80
N SER A 53 -21.37 -17.25 -14.12
CA SER A 53 -21.96 -18.45 -14.75
C SER A 53 -20.97 -19.62 -14.88
N PRO A 54 -21.45 -20.88 -14.92
CA PRO A 54 -20.59 -22.03 -15.21
C PRO A 54 -19.85 -21.92 -16.55
N ALA A 55 -20.47 -21.33 -17.58
CA ALA A 55 -19.85 -21.10 -18.87
C ALA A 55 -18.65 -20.13 -18.77
N TYR A 56 -18.79 -19.05 -17.99
CA TYR A 56 -17.71 -18.11 -17.73
C TYR A 56 -16.50 -18.82 -17.08
N PHE A 57 -16.71 -19.56 -16.01
CA PHE A 57 -15.61 -20.29 -15.33
C PHE A 57 -14.96 -21.36 -16.22
N LYS A 58 -15.74 -22.02 -17.09
CA LYS A 58 -15.18 -22.93 -18.09
C LYS A 58 -14.28 -22.21 -19.09
N ASP A 59 -14.63 -21.01 -19.52
CA ASP A 59 -13.80 -20.20 -20.41
C ASP A 59 -12.52 -19.73 -19.73
N VAL A 60 -12.57 -19.34 -18.45
CA VAL A 60 -11.38 -19.04 -17.64
C VAL A 60 -10.48 -20.27 -17.54
N GLN A 61 -11.02 -21.42 -17.18
CA GLN A 61 -10.28 -22.68 -17.08
C GLN A 61 -9.57 -23.04 -18.41
N LYS A 62 -10.24 -22.84 -19.54
CA LYS A 62 -9.66 -23.04 -20.87
C LYS A 62 -8.49 -22.08 -21.16
N LYS A 63 -8.57 -20.81 -20.71
CA LYS A 63 -7.45 -19.85 -20.84
C LYS A 63 -6.25 -20.29 -20.01
N VAL A 64 -6.48 -20.72 -18.76
CA VAL A 64 -5.42 -21.24 -17.89
C VAL A 64 -4.78 -22.48 -18.50
N GLN A 65 -5.57 -23.43 -19.05
CA GLN A 65 -5.07 -24.61 -19.73
C GLN A 65 -4.14 -24.24 -20.89
N GLY A 66 -4.51 -23.25 -21.72
CA GLY A 66 -3.67 -22.78 -22.82
C GLY A 66 -2.33 -22.19 -22.35
N ILE A 67 -2.29 -21.52 -21.21
CA ILE A 67 -1.06 -20.99 -20.59
C ILE A 67 -0.17 -22.15 -20.12
N VAL A 68 -0.75 -23.12 -19.42
CA VAL A 68 -0.03 -24.31 -18.94
C VAL A 68 0.53 -25.14 -20.10
N ASP A 69 -0.27 -25.39 -21.13
CA ASP A 69 0.13 -26.17 -22.33
C ASP A 69 1.25 -25.49 -23.13
N SER A 70 1.32 -24.16 -23.09
CA SER A 70 2.38 -23.41 -23.75
C SER A 70 3.77 -23.55 -23.10
N GLY A 71 3.82 -24.06 -21.87
CA GLY A 71 5.02 -24.12 -21.05
C GLY A 71 5.55 -22.74 -20.59
N GLN A 72 4.80 -21.67 -20.85
CA GLN A 72 5.14 -20.32 -20.43
C GLN A 72 4.22 -19.89 -19.31
N LEU A 73 4.79 -19.63 -18.14
CA LEU A 73 4.03 -19.22 -16.95
C LEU A 73 3.35 -17.86 -17.11
N SER A 74 3.90 -16.99 -18.00
CA SER A 74 3.35 -15.68 -18.31
C SER A 74 3.11 -14.84 -17.03
N ILE A 75 1.87 -14.32 -16.88
CA ILE A 75 1.47 -13.50 -15.73
C ILE A 75 1.46 -14.27 -14.40
N PHE A 76 1.59 -15.59 -14.40
CA PHE A 76 1.64 -16.44 -13.21
C PHE A 76 3.06 -16.93 -12.89
N ALA A 77 4.10 -16.30 -13.46
CA ALA A 77 5.49 -16.77 -13.31
C ALA A 77 6.02 -16.72 -11.86
N ASN A 78 5.41 -15.91 -10.99
CA ASN A 78 5.84 -15.75 -9.61
C ASN A 78 5.20 -16.72 -8.62
N ALA A 79 4.46 -17.75 -9.10
CA ALA A 79 3.82 -18.74 -8.26
C ALA A 79 4.65 -20.03 -8.15
N TYR A 80 4.63 -20.67 -6.97
CA TYR A 80 5.19 -22.03 -6.76
C TYR A 80 4.10 -23.08 -7.00
N TRP A 81 3.80 -23.39 -8.23
CA TRP A 81 2.72 -24.30 -8.58
C TRP A 81 2.92 -25.70 -7.97
N GLY A 82 1.87 -26.22 -7.31
CA GLY A 82 1.91 -27.51 -6.64
C GLY A 82 2.65 -27.51 -5.29
N HIS A 83 2.98 -26.35 -4.74
CA HIS A 83 3.61 -26.26 -3.41
C HIS A 83 2.67 -26.82 -2.32
N PRO A 84 3.17 -27.63 -1.36
CA PRO A 84 2.32 -28.31 -0.36
C PRO A 84 1.65 -27.34 0.63
N ALA A 85 2.10 -26.09 0.74
CA ALA A 85 1.48 -25.08 1.59
C ALA A 85 0.22 -24.45 0.97
N TYR A 86 -0.12 -24.72 -0.29
CA TYR A 86 -1.42 -24.32 -0.85
C TYR A 86 -2.54 -25.18 -0.29
N LYS A 87 -3.65 -24.55 0.14
CA LYS A 87 -4.74 -25.23 0.84
C LYS A 87 -6.12 -25.04 0.20
N LEU A 88 -6.23 -24.18 -0.81
CA LEU A 88 -7.52 -23.92 -1.43
C LEU A 88 -8.00 -25.13 -2.26
N PRO A 89 -9.30 -25.48 -2.19
CA PRO A 89 -9.89 -26.43 -3.12
C PRO A 89 -9.86 -25.89 -4.56
N PRO A 90 -9.91 -26.79 -5.57
CA PRO A 90 -9.83 -26.39 -6.97
C PRO A 90 -10.83 -25.30 -7.38
N GLU A 91 -12.05 -25.34 -6.86
CA GLU A 91 -13.12 -24.40 -7.18
C GLU A 91 -12.81 -22.99 -6.68
N VAL A 92 -12.20 -22.86 -5.50
CA VAL A 92 -11.79 -21.55 -4.94
C VAL A 92 -10.54 -21.04 -5.66
N ASN A 93 -9.62 -21.92 -6.07
CA ASN A 93 -8.51 -21.56 -6.95
C ASN A 93 -9.01 -21.01 -8.29
N LEU A 94 -9.99 -21.67 -8.93
CA LEU A 94 -10.56 -21.19 -10.19
C LEU A 94 -11.28 -19.85 -10.02
N LEU A 95 -12.02 -19.66 -8.93
CA LEU A 95 -12.65 -18.40 -8.58
C LEU A 95 -11.61 -17.28 -8.48
N ALA A 96 -10.57 -17.48 -7.70
CA ALA A 96 -9.52 -16.48 -7.48
C ALA A 96 -8.75 -16.14 -8.78
N VAL A 97 -8.47 -17.13 -9.62
CA VAL A 97 -7.85 -16.92 -10.94
C VAL A 97 -8.78 -16.14 -11.87
N ALA A 98 -10.08 -16.40 -11.85
CA ALA A 98 -11.03 -15.61 -12.63
C ALA A 98 -11.01 -14.14 -12.20
N HIS A 99 -11.04 -13.86 -10.90
CA HIS A 99 -11.00 -12.51 -10.36
C HIS A 99 -9.64 -11.82 -10.56
N TYR A 100 -8.53 -12.56 -10.57
CA TYR A 100 -7.22 -12.04 -11.00
C TYR A 100 -7.30 -11.45 -12.42
N LEU A 101 -7.90 -12.16 -13.37
CA LEU A 101 -8.05 -11.70 -14.75
C LEU A 101 -9.02 -10.51 -14.85
N GLU A 102 -10.07 -10.49 -14.05
CA GLU A 102 -11.01 -9.37 -13.99
C GLU A 102 -10.37 -8.11 -13.37
N ALA A 103 -9.53 -8.27 -12.36
CA ALA A 103 -8.76 -7.18 -11.79
C ALA A 103 -7.81 -6.54 -12.83
N LEU A 104 -7.19 -7.34 -13.72
CA LEU A 104 -6.40 -6.82 -14.85
C LEU A 104 -7.25 -5.96 -15.80
N ASP A 105 -8.48 -6.37 -16.08
CA ASP A 105 -9.38 -5.60 -16.95
C ASP A 105 -9.91 -4.34 -16.26
N ALA A 106 -10.23 -4.41 -14.98
CA ALA A 106 -10.75 -3.31 -14.17
C ALA A 106 -9.79 -2.10 -14.11
N GLN A 107 -8.48 -2.33 -14.18
CA GLN A 107 -7.47 -1.26 -14.20
C GLN A 107 -7.71 -0.23 -15.29
N LYS A 108 -8.20 -0.64 -16.46
CA LYS A 108 -8.52 0.27 -17.57
C LYS A 108 -9.53 1.35 -17.17
N THR A 109 -10.40 1.03 -16.24
CA THR A 109 -11.38 1.97 -15.70
C THR A 109 -10.81 2.75 -14.52
N PHE A 110 -10.11 2.08 -13.62
CA PHE A 110 -9.57 2.69 -12.40
C PHE A 110 -8.58 3.83 -12.71
N THR A 111 -7.78 3.71 -13.75
CA THR A 111 -6.77 4.72 -14.13
C THR A 111 -7.35 6.00 -14.71
N LYS A 112 -8.64 6.04 -15.08
CA LYS A 112 -9.25 7.20 -15.77
C LYS A 112 -9.25 8.47 -14.91
N ILE A 113 -9.47 8.34 -13.61
CA ILE A 113 -9.51 9.50 -12.68
C ILE A 113 -8.16 10.23 -12.69
N HIS A 114 -7.04 9.49 -12.53
CA HIS A 114 -5.70 10.07 -12.61
C HIS A 114 -5.42 10.68 -13.98
N THR A 115 -5.86 10.01 -15.05
CA THR A 115 -5.66 10.50 -16.42
C THR A 115 -6.43 11.80 -16.66
N ILE A 116 -7.64 11.94 -16.14
CA ILE A 116 -8.45 13.14 -16.27
C ILE A 116 -7.83 14.31 -15.49
N PHE A 117 -7.50 14.12 -14.21
CA PHE A 117 -6.98 15.21 -13.38
C PHE A 117 -5.50 15.51 -13.60
N GLY A 118 -4.67 14.51 -13.82
CA GLY A 118 -3.22 14.62 -13.87
C GLY A 118 -2.60 14.31 -15.24
N GLY A 119 -3.42 14.04 -16.28
CA GLY A 119 -2.98 13.80 -17.67
C GLY A 119 -2.41 12.42 -17.94
N LYS A 120 -2.12 11.60 -16.93
CA LYS A 120 -1.54 10.25 -17.05
C LYS A 120 -1.75 9.41 -15.81
N ASN A 121 -1.58 8.09 -15.97
CA ASN A 121 -1.40 7.11 -14.89
C ASN A 121 -0.30 6.11 -15.34
N PRO A 122 0.66 5.72 -14.50
CA PRO A 122 0.94 6.22 -13.16
C PRO A 122 1.60 7.61 -13.15
N HIS A 123 1.88 8.11 -11.96
CA HIS A 123 2.53 9.41 -11.72
C HIS A 123 1.77 10.59 -12.33
N PRO A 124 0.50 10.83 -11.91
CA PRO A 124 -0.27 11.98 -12.39
C PRO A 124 0.46 13.27 -12.07
N ASN A 125 0.33 14.26 -12.96
CA ASN A 125 0.95 15.56 -12.74
C ASN A 125 0.19 16.33 -11.67
N PHE A 126 0.95 16.88 -10.72
CA PHE A 126 0.51 17.94 -9.82
C PHE A 126 1.28 19.20 -10.14
N VAL A 127 0.68 20.36 -9.92
CA VAL A 127 1.36 21.65 -9.97
C VAL A 127 1.46 22.21 -8.55
N VAL A 128 2.41 23.10 -8.32
CA VAL A 128 2.52 23.80 -7.03
C VAL A 128 1.20 24.51 -6.76
N GLY A 129 0.61 24.20 -5.60
CA GLY A 129 -0.67 24.76 -5.19
C GLY A 129 -1.92 24.06 -5.74
N GLY A 130 -1.80 22.90 -6.43
CA GLY A 130 -3.00 22.18 -6.88
C GLY A 130 -2.79 21.17 -8.00
N VAL A 131 -3.75 21.09 -8.90
CA VAL A 131 -3.77 20.17 -10.05
C VAL A 131 -3.84 20.92 -11.38
N PRO A 132 -3.29 20.37 -12.48
CA PRO A 132 -3.23 21.09 -13.77
C PRO A 132 -4.57 21.16 -14.50
N MET A 133 -5.57 20.36 -14.14
CA MET A 133 -6.85 20.30 -14.84
C MET A 133 -7.74 21.49 -14.44
N PRO A 134 -8.06 22.41 -15.35
CA PRO A 134 -9.01 23.49 -15.06
C PRO A 134 -10.44 22.95 -15.00
N ILE A 135 -11.33 23.67 -14.33
CA ILE A 135 -12.77 23.42 -14.33
C ILE A 135 -13.43 24.44 -15.24
N ASP A 136 -14.02 23.99 -16.33
CA ASP A 136 -14.82 24.82 -17.25
C ASP A 136 -15.88 23.94 -17.93
N PRO A 137 -17.17 24.09 -17.56
CA PRO A 137 -18.27 23.31 -18.14
C PRO A 137 -18.41 23.45 -19.67
N ASN A 138 -17.89 24.53 -20.25
CA ASN A 138 -18.05 24.84 -21.68
C ASN A 138 -16.81 24.48 -22.52
N SER A 139 -15.79 23.90 -21.92
CA SER A 139 -14.55 23.56 -22.59
C SER A 139 -14.35 22.05 -22.72
N ASP A 140 -14.06 21.57 -23.94
CA ASP A 140 -13.75 20.17 -24.20
C ASP A 140 -12.38 19.75 -23.63
N THR A 141 -11.53 20.70 -23.26
CA THR A 141 -10.19 20.43 -22.71
C THR A 141 -10.13 20.52 -21.17
N ALA A 142 -11.20 20.98 -20.54
CA ALA A 142 -11.30 21.15 -19.08
C ALA A 142 -12.18 20.07 -18.44
N LEU A 143 -12.29 20.10 -17.11
CA LEU A 143 -13.24 19.28 -16.37
C LEU A 143 -14.65 19.79 -16.66
N ASN A 144 -15.37 19.08 -17.51
CA ASN A 144 -16.73 19.35 -17.94
C ASN A 144 -17.68 18.23 -17.49
N ALA A 145 -18.96 18.34 -17.87
CA ALA A 145 -20.00 17.37 -17.48
C ALA A 145 -19.69 15.94 -17.95
N GLU A 146 -19.11 15.77 -19.15
CA GLU A 146 -18.74 14.45 -19.69
C GLU A 146 -17.65 13.80 -18.83
N ARG A 147 -16.57 14.54 -18.52
CA ARG A 147 -15.48 14.04 -17.68
C ARG A 147 -15.92 13.75 -16.26
N LEU A 148 -16.79 14.58 -15.68
CA LEU A 148 -17.40 14.29 -14.38
C LEU A 148 -18.24 13.00 -14.42
N SER A 149 -18.97 12.75 -15.50
CA SER A 149 -19.72 11.49 -15.66
C SER A 149 -18.78 10.28 -15.78
N ILE A 150 -17.65 10.40 -16.51
CA ILE A 150 -16.64 9.33 -16.59
C ILE A 150 -16.01 9.05 -15.21
N ILE A 151 -15.71 10.10 -14.45
CA ILE A 151 -15.19 9.95 -13.07
C ILE A 151 -16.20 9.20 -12.20
N LYS A 152 -17.48 9.61 -12.26
CA LYS A 152 -18.55 8.95 -11.47
C LYS A 152 -18.72 7.48 -11.84
N ASP A 153 -18.77 7.14 -13.13
CA ASP A 153 -18.82 5.74 -13.61
C ASP A 153 -17.61 4.94 -13.10
N SER A 154 -16.41 5.55 -13.13
CA SER A 154 -15.20 4.90 -12.63
C SER A 154 -15.27 4.63 -11.13
N ILE A 155 -15.75 5.59 -10.33
CA ILE A 155 -15.96 5.42 -8.88
C ILE A 155 -16.97 4.30 -8.60
N ASP A 156 -18.11 4.31 -9.28
CA ASP A 156 -19.16 3.29 -9.09
C ASP A 156 -18.64 1.88 -9.37
N ARG A 157 -17.86 1.73 -10.45
CA ARG A 157 -17.23 0.45 -10.81
C ARG A 157 -16.17 0.01 -9.80
N MET A 158 -15.39 0.96 -9.28
CA MET A 158 -14.40 0.66 -8.23
C MET A 158 -15.11 0.18 -6.95
N ILE A 159 -16.14 0.87 -6.51
CA ILE A 159 -16.96 0.47 -5.35
C ILE A 159 -17.56 -0.91 -5.58
N GLN A 160 -18.17 -1.13 -6.75
CA GLN A 160 -18.77 -2.43 -7.09
C GLN A 160 -17.73 -3.56 -7.07
N PHE A 161 -16.54 -3.34 -7.62
CA PHE A 161 -15.49 -4.36 -7.62
C PHE A 161 -15.00 -4.67 -6.20
N VAL A 162 -14.83 -3.65 -5.37
CA VAL A 162 -14.41 -3.83 -3.97
C VAL A 162 -15.48 -4.62 -3.20
N ASP A 163 -16.75 -4.26 -3.34
CA ASP A 163 -17.86 -4.87 -2.58
C ASP A 163 -18.22 -6.28 -3.05
N GLN A 164 -18.11 -6.55 -4.33
CA GLN A 164 -18.61 -7.81 -4.91
C GLN A 164 -17.51 -8.79 -5.31
N VAL A 165 -16.25 -8.35 -5.33
CA VAL A 165 -15.11 -9.20 -5.70
C VAL A 165 -14.05 -9.20 -4.60
N TYR A 166 -13.45 -8.04 -4.29
CA TYR A 166 -12.26 -8.00 -3.46
C TYR A 166 -12.55 -8.41 -2.00
N ILE A 167 -13.54 -7.81 -1.33
CA ILE A 167 -13.87 -8.17 0.06
C ILE A 167 -14.41 -9.60 0.16
N PRO A 168 -15.32 -10.08 -0.71
CA PRO A 168 -15.75 -11.47 -0.72
C PRO A 168 -14.60 -12.47 -0.89
N ASP A 169 -13.64 -12.19 -1.78
CA ASP A 169 -12.48 -13.06 -1.99
C ASP A 169 -11.60 -13.17 -0.74
N LEU A 170 -11.32 -12.04 -0.08
CA LEU A 170 -10.56 -12.06 1.17
C LEU A 170 -11.22 -12.97 2.21
N LEU A 171 -12.54 -12.86 2.37
CA LEU A 171 -13.31 -13.65 3.32
C LEU A 171 -13.48 -15.11 2.89
N ALA A 172 -13.46 -15.41 1.60
CA ALA A 172 -13.53 -16.78 1.07
C ALA A 172 -12.20 -17.53 1.20
N VAL A 173 -11.06 -16.83 1.07
CA VAL A 173 -9.71 -17.42 1.12
C VAL A 173 -9.19 -17.54 2.55
N ALA A 174 -9.39 -16.54 3.39
CA ALA A 174 -8.81 -16.48 4.74
C ALA A 174 -9.09 -17.72 5.62
N PRO A 175 -10.30 -18.34 5.61
CA PRO A 175 -10.58 -19.51 6.45
C PRO A 175 -9.66 -20.72 6.22
N TYR A 176 -9.07 -20.85 5.04
CA TYR A 176 -8.13 -21.93 4.72
C TYR A 176 -6.73 -21.72 5.28
N TYR A 177 -6.43 -20.50 5.76
CA TYR A 177 -5.10 -20.06 6.16
C TYR A 177 -5.11 -19.35 7.54
N LEU A 178 -6.03 -19.72 8.44
CA LEU A 178 -6.20 -19.07 9.75
C LEU A 178 -4.96 -19.16 10.64
N GLU A 179 -4.04 -20.10 10.41
CA GLU A 179 -2.77 -20.14 11.12
C GLU A 179 -1.94 -18.85 10.93
N TYR A 180 -2.11 -18.17 9.79
CA TYR A 180 -1.46 -16.86 9.54
C TYR A 180 -2.08 -15.69 10.31
N ALA A 181 -3.15 -15.93 11.06
CA ALA A 181 -3.69 -14.97 12.02
C ALA A 181 -2.87 -14.88 13.32
N SER A 182 -1.88 -15.77 13.49
CA SER A 182 -0.92 -15.78 14.60
C SER A 182 0.54 -15.85 14.15
N LEU A 183 0.80 -15.69 12.83
CA LEU A 183 2.15 -15.65 12.26
C LEU A 183 2.42 -14.25 11.70
N GLY A 184 3.67 -13.86 11.72
CA GLY A 184 4.09 -12.58 11.16
C GLY A 184 3.73 -11.37 12.03
N GLU A 185 3.73 -11.51 13.35
CA GLU A 185 3.28 -10.47 14.31
C GLU A 185 4.05 -9.14 14.21
N GLY A 186 5.33 -9.17 13.82
CA GLY A 186 6.16 -7.98 13.61
C GLY A 186 6.52 -7.22 14.89
N LEU A 187 6.68 -5.90 14.75
CA LEU A 187 7.21 -5.03 15.79
C LEU A 187 6.19 -4.71 16.90
N GLY A 188 4.93 -4.58 16.56
CA GLY A 188 3.90 -4.06 17.46
C GLY A 188 3.93 -2.54 17.68
N ASN A 189 4.77 -1.81 16.95
CA ASN A 189 4.85 -0.35 16.95
C ASN A 189 4.44 0.16 15.57
N PHE A 190 3.55 1.16 15.52
CA PHE A 190 2.94 1.63 14.28
C PHE A 190 3.02 3.14 14.15
N LEU A 191 3.23 3.63 12.93
CA LEU A 191 3.35 5.05 12.64
C LEU A 191 2.51 5.43 11.42
N THR A 192 1.80 6.56 11.51
CA THR A 192 1.14 7.23 10.39
C THR A 192 1.44 8.73 10.42
N TRP A 193 1.67 9.33 9.24
CA TRP A 193 1.83 10.79 9.09
C TRP A 193 0.51 11.53 8.95
N GLY A 194 -0.59 10.82 8.80
CA GLY A 194 -1.91 11.38 8.56
C GLY A 194 -2.17 11.74 7.09
N GLU A 195 -3.44 11.62 6.68
CA GLU A 195 -3.87 11.90 5.30
C GLU A 195 -5.35 12.28 5.24
N TYR A 196 -5.72 12.85 4.09
CA TYR A 196 -7.07 13.30 3.78
C TYR A 196 -7.55 14.41 4.70
N PRO A 197 -6.87 15.58 4.62
CA PRO A 197 -7.36 16.78 5.27
C PRO A 197 -8.77 17.13 4.73
N ASP A 198 -9.60 17.70 5.57
CA ASP A 198 -10.90 18.26 5.15
C ASP A 198 -10.66 19.54 4.33
N THR A 199 -10.84 20.70 4.94
CA THR A 199 -10.68 22.00 4.28
C THR A 199 -9.39 22.70 4.66
N ASP A 200 -8.78 22.32 5.76
CA ASP A 200 -7.57 22.91 6.32
C ASP A 200 -6.49 21.83 6.51
N ASN A 201 -5.40 21.96 5.74
CA ASN A 201 -4.26 21.05 5.83
C ASN A 201 -3.48 21.18 7.15
N ASP A 202 -3.65 22.28 7.89
CA ASP A 202 -2.95 22.54 9.14
C ASP A 202 -3.70 21.97 10.34
N ASP A 203 -5.01 21.71 10.20
CA ASP A 203 -5.83 21.07 11.25
C ASP A 203 -5.80 19.53 11.13
N THR A 204 -4.74 18.93 11.66
CA THR A 204 -4.53 17.48 11.63
C THR A 204 -5.60 16.68 12.37
N SER A 205 -6.34 17.33 13.29
CA SER A 205 -7.44 16.68 14.03
C SER A 205 -8.63 16.30 13.14
N LYS A 206 -8.71 16.88 11.94
CA LYS A 206 -9.76 16.61 10.94
C LYS A 206 -9.31 15.68 9.81
N PHE A 207 -8.12 15.14 9.89
CA PHE A 207 -7.67 14.17 8.90
C PHE A 207 -8.47 12.87 9.06
N LEU A 208 -8.93 12.32 7.93
CA LEU A 208 -9.62 11.03 7.92
C LEU A 208 -8.71 9.92 8.45
N VAL A 209 -7.46 9.90 8.00
CA VAL A 209 -6.40 9.08 8.60
C VAL A 209 -5.66 9.95 9.60
N PRO A 210 -5.76 9.72 10.90
CA PRO A 210 -5.09 10.56 11.90
C PRO A 210 -3.56 10.37 11.85
N ARG A 211 -2.83 11.38 12.29
CA ARG A 211 -1.43 11.21 12.69
C ARG A 211 -1.37 10.37 13.95
N ALA A 212 -0.56 9.32 13.95
CA ALA A 212 -0.52 8.42 15.09
C ALA A 212 0.82 7.72 15.24
N VAL A 213 1.25 7.60 16.50
CA VAL A 213 2.22 6.62 16.98
C VAL A 213 1.49 5.72 17.96
N ILE A 214 1.51 4.42 17.70
CA ILE A 214 0.95 3.39 18.57
C ILE A 214 2.11 2.49 18.99
N MET A 215 2.38 2.42 20.28
CA MET A 215 3.49 1.64 20.83
C MET A 215 2.97 0.35 21.47
N ASN A 216 3.71 -0.75 21.28
CA ASN A 216 3.45 -2.02 21.96
C ASN A 216 2.00 -2.55 21.79
N ARG A 217 1.37 -2.29 20.63
CA ARG A 217 -0.02 -2.66 20.31
C ARG A 217 -1.08 -2.02 21.23
N ASP A 218 -0.72 -0.95 21.96
CA ASP A 218 -1.64 -0.27 22.85
C ASP A 218 -2.55 0.70 22.08
N LEU A 219 -3.72 0.21 21.69
CA LEU A 219 -4.73 0.98 20.97
C LEU A 219 -5.47 2.00 21.87
N SER A 220 -5.25 1.97 23.17
CA SER A 220 -5.86 2.92 24.10
C SER A 220 -5.06 4.22 24.24
N HIS A 221 -3.82 4.24 23.74
CA HIS A 221 -2.93 5.39 23.79
C HIS A 221 -2.33 5.69 22.42
N ILE A 222 -2.72 6.83 21.85
CA ILE A 222 -2.20 7.33 20.57
C ILE A 222 -1.45 8.64 20.84
N GLU A 223 -0.18 8.69 20.45
CA GLU A 223 0.60 9.93 20.41
C GLU A 223 0.50 10.53 18.99
N GLU A 224 0.26 11.83 18.88
CA GLU A 224 0.35 12.53 17.59
C GLU A 224 1.82 12.90 17.31
N PRO A 225 2.45 12.34 16.27
CA PRO A 225 3.82 12.67 15.91
C PRO A 225 3.90 14.01 15.19
N ASN A 226 4.94 14.78 15.49
CA ASN A 226 5.41 15.86 14.62
C ASN A 226 6.43 15.28 13.65
N PRO A 227 6.12 15.11 12.35
CA PRO A 227 7.04 14.52 11.39
C PRO A 227 8.37 15.27 11.25
N ASN A 228 8.43 16.52 11.64
CA ASN A 228 9.62 17.36 11.59
C ASN A 228 10.33 17.49 12.95
N ASP A 229 10.14 16.54 13.84
CA ASP A 229 10.84 16.48 15.13
C ASP A 229 12.27 15.94 14.92
N PHE A 230 13.26 16.86 14.98
CA PHE A 230 14.69 16.58 14.74
C PHE A 230 15.29 15.58 15.75
N GLU A 231 14.70 15.46 16.94
CA GLU A 231 15.20 14.53 17.94
C GLU A 231 14.60 13.13 17.78
N LYS A 232 13.35 13.04 17.31
CA LYS A 232 12.64 11.79 17.19
C LYS A 232 12.82 11.13 15.81
N MET A 233 12.82 11.91 14.72
CA MET A 233 12.96 11.39 13.36
C MET A 233 14.43 11.29 12.95
N LYS A 234 14.98 10.08 12.92
CA LYS A 234 16.39 9.84 12.55
C LYS A 234 16.53 8.61 11.67
N GLU A 235 17.49 8.64 10.76
CA GLU A 235 17.94 7.49 9.97
C GLU A 235 19.33 7.06 10.40
N PHE A 236 19.57 5.75 10.49
CA PHE A 236 20.86 5.12 10.84
C PHE A 236 21.37 4.30 9.67
N VAL A 237 22.69 4.09 9.62
CA VAL A 237 23.37 3.34 8.55
C VAL A 237 24.30 2.24 9.07
N SER A 238 24.14 1.82 10.32
CA SER A 238 25.01 0.83 10.99
C SER A 238 25.14 -0.46 10.17
N HIS A 239 24.03 -0.97 9.62
CA HIS A 239 23.99 -2.15 8.76
C HIS A 239 23.66 -1.86 7.29
N SER A 240 23.71 -0.58 6.90
CA SER A 240 23.45 -0.14 5.52
C SER A 240 24.76 0.14 4.77
N TRP A 241 24.79 -0.11 3.46
CA TRP A 241 25.96 0.17 2.61
C TRP A 241 26.14 1.67 2.32
N TYR A 242 26.02 2.46 3.39
CA TYR A 242 26.31 3.90 3.43
C TYR A 242 27.21 4.20 4.61
N GLU A 243 27.82 5.38 4.62
CA GLU A 243 28.58 5.91 5.75
C GLU A 243 28.19 7.36 6.04
N TYR A 244 28.23 7.73 7.30
CA TYR A 244 28.03 9.09 7.76
C TYR A 244 29.37 9.69 8.27
N ALA A 245 29.60 10.97 8.01
CA ALA A 245 30.80 11.66 8.48
C ALA A 245 30.93 11.66 10.01
N GLY A 246 29.81 11.66 10.74
CA GLY A 246 29.73 11.55 12.19
C GLY A 246 29.85 10.13 12.75
N GLY A 247 29.99 9.14 11.87
CA GLY A 247 30.02 7.71 12.21
C GLY A 247 28.68 7.02 11.97
N ASP A 248 28.71 5.73 11.66
CA ASP A 248 27.56 4.96 11.18
C ASP A 248 26.45 4.75 12.25
N ASN A 249 26.78 4.93 13.51
CA ASN A 249 25.86 4.85 14.65
C ASN A 249 25.23 6.20 15.02
N ALA A 250 25.65 7.31 14.37
CA ALA A 250 25.05 8.61 14.56
C ALA A 250 23.75 8.70 13.70
N GLY A 251 22.60 8.79 14.35
CA GLY A 251 21.35 9.02 13.64
C GLY A 251 21.27 10.43 13.10
N LEU A 252 20.94 10.60 11.81
CA LEU A 252 20.76 11.91 11.18
C LEU A 252 19.26 12.15 10.87
N HIS A 253 18.77 13.36 11.21
CA HIS A 253 17.50 13.83 10.68
C HIS A 253 17.61 14.03 9.16
N PRO A 254 16.56 13.74 8.35
CA PRO A 254 16.66 13.81 6.88
C PRO A 254 17.13 15.17 6.32
N PHE A 255 16.86 16.31 6.95
CA PHE A 255 17.43 17.59 6.52
C PHE A 255 18.96 17.63 6.56
N ALA A 256 19.56 16.89 7.49
CA ALA A 256 21.02 16.72 7.61
C ALA A 256 21.50 15.38 7.02
N GLY A 257 20.62 14.68 6.32
CA GLY A 257 20.88 13.34 5.81
C GLY A 257 22.03 13.32 4.79
N GLU A 258 22.89 12.32 4.90
CA GLU A 258 24.00 12.05 3.99
C GLU A 258 23.71 10.77 3.21
N THR A 259 24.16 10.72 1.93
CA THR A 259 24.09 9.54 1.08
C THR A 259 25.45 9.29 0.45
N LYS A 260 26.37 8.80 1.25
CA LYS A 260 27.71 8.41 0.80
C LYS A 260 27.79 6.88 0.78
N PHE A 261 28.07 6.29 -0.39
CA PHE A 261 28.13 4.85 -0.57
C PHE A 261 29.32 4.23 0.14
N ASN A 262 29.08 3.12 0.85
CA ASN A 262 30.09 2.28 1.47
C ASN A 262 29.71 0.80 1.29
N PHE A 263 29.88 0.30 0.07
CA PHE A 263 29.59 -1.10 -0.25
C PHE A 263 30.68 -2.02 0.24
N THR A 264 30.41 -2.83 1.25
CA THR A 264 31.36 -3.75 1.88
C THR A 264 31.16 -5.22 1.51
N GLY A 265 30.11 -5.57 0.80
CA GLY A 265 29.80 -6.95 0.36
C GLY A 265 28.39 -7.09 -0.15
N PRO A 266 27.88 -8.29 -0.51
CA PRO A 266 28.67 -9.48 -0.85
C PRO A 266 29.47 -9.30 -2.15
N LYS A 267 30.58 -10.04 -2.26
CA LYS A 267 31.40 -10.10 -3.48
C LYS A 267 31.11 -11.37 -4.26
N PRO A 268 31.39 -11.40 -5.59
CA PRO A 268 31.26 -12.64 -6.33
C PRO A 268 31.95 -13.81 -5.64
N PRO A 269 31.33 -15.01 -5.58
CA PRO A 269 30.12 -15.46 -6.27
C PRO A 269 28.77 -15.05 -5.63
N TYR A 270 28.69 -14.14 -4.68
CA TYR A 270 27.48 -13.65 -4.00
C TYR A 270 26.70 -14.72 -3.20
N GLU A 271 27.37 -15.77 -2.76
CA GLU A 271 26.74 -16.92 -2.10
C GLU A 271 26.38 -16.67 -0.63
N GLN A 272 27.02 -15.68 0.00
CA GLN A 272 26.81 -15.38 1.41
C GLN A 272 26.77 -13.89 1.69
N LEU A 273 25.87 -13.51 2.59
CA LEU A 273 25.73 -12.17 3.13
C LEU A 273 26.21 -12.19 4.60
N GLU A 274 27.14 -11.29 4.94
CA GLU A 274 27.62 -11.13 6.32
C GLU A 274 26.64 -10.25 7.09
N VAL A 275 25.57 -10.86 7.62
CA VAL A 275 24.47 -10.16 8.29
C VAL A 275 24.88 -9.45 9.59
N GLU A 276 26.05 -9.76 10.16
CA GLU A 276 26.61 -9.05 11.33
C GLU A 276 27.31 -7.74 10.95
N GLN A 277 27.46 -7.47 9.65
CA GLN A 277 28.02 -6.25 9.11
C GLN A 277 26.97 -5.43 8.34
N LYS A 278 27.39 -4.71 7.30
CA LYS A 278 26.46 -4.02 6.39
C LYS A 278 25.92 -5.01 5.37
N TYR A 279 24.59 -5.08 5.25
CA TYR A 279 23.90 -6.07 4.39
C TYR A 279 22.75 -5.51 3.57
N SER A 280 22.47 -4.20 3.63
CA SER A 280 21.31 -3.62 2.97
C SER A 280 21.64 -2.31 2.25
N TRP A 281 20.92 -2.03 1.15
CA TRP A 281 20.88 -0.73 0.49
C TRP A 281 19.84 0.23 1.07
N LEU A 282 19.17 -0.14 2.15
CA LEU A 282 18.20 0.69 2.83
C LEU A 282 18.81 1.27 4.08
N LYS A 283 18.49 2.53 4.39
CA LYS A 283 18.77 3.11 5.71
C LYS A 283 17.75 2.57 6.74
N SER A 284 18.00 2.81 8.01
CA SER A 284 17.16 2.40 9.11
C SER A 284 16.47 3.62 9.76
N PRO A 285 15.31 4.07 9.23
CA PRO A 285 14.55 5.12 9.90
C PRO A 285 13.99 4.62 11.22
N ARG A 286 14.01 5.51 12.22
CA ARG A 286 13.51 5.25 13.57
C ARG A 286 12.74 6.45 14.09
N TRP A 287 11.67 6.19 14.81
CA TRP A 287 10.94 7.18 15.57
C TRP A 287 11.32 7.07 17.05
N ALA A 288 11.90 8.12 17.62
CA ALA A 288 12.44 8.08 18.98
C ALA A 288 13.33 6.84 19.22
N GLU A 289 14.23 6.57 18.26
CA GLU A 289 15.14 5.41 18.25
C GLU A 289 14.44 4.03 18.27
N THR A 290 13.17 3.96 17.89
CA THR A 290 12.37 2.74 17.85
C THR A 290 11.97 2.41 16.40
N PRO A 291 12.09 1.15 15.97
CA PRO A 291 11.61 0.72 14.66
C PRO A 291 10.07 0.75 14.61
N MET A 292 9.53 1.23 13.50
CA MET A 292 8.08 1.39 13.30
C MET A 292 7.62 0.61 12.08
N GLU A 293 6.43 0.02 12.17
CA GLU A 293 5.68 -0.50 11.04
C GLU A 293 4.75 0.59 10.48
N VAL A 294 4.72 0.74 9.16
CA VAL A 294 3.86 1.68 8.47
C VAL A 294 3.02 0.96 7.40
N GLY A 295 1.94 1.57 6.96
CA GLY A 295 1.10 1.03 5.90
C GLY A 295 -0.35 0.81 6.28
N PRO A 296 -1.09 -0.01 5.51
CA PRO A 296 -2.51 -0.26 5.74
C PRO A 296 -2.87 -0.67 7.16
N LEU A 297 -2.09 -1.58 7.77
CA LEU A 297 -2.34 -1.97 9.16
C LEU A 297 -2.20 -0.79 10.11
N ALA A 298 -1.13 -0.01 10.02
CA ALA A 298 -0.91 1.17 10.86
C ALA A 298 -2.07 2.18 10.73
N ARG A 299 -2.53 2.46 9.50
CA ARG A 299 -3.63 3.40 9.25
C ARG A 299 -4.97 2.88 9.77
N VAL A 300 -5.28 1.61 9.52
CA VAL A 300 -6.52 1.00 10.05
C VAL A 300 -6.52 1.01 11.58
N LEU A 301 -5.40 0.71 12.22
CA LEU A 301 -5.27 0.79 13.68
C LEU A 301 -5.44 2.24 14.19
N ALA A 302 -4.84 3.21 13.51
CA ALA A 302 -4.97 4.63 13.86
C ALA A 302 -6.42 5.11 13.71
N MET A 303 -7.10 4.77 12.61
CA MET A 303 -8.51 5.10 12.41
C MET A 303 -9.42 4.36 13.40
N TYR A 304 -9.15 3.08 13.67
CA TYR A 304 -9.92 2.28 14.62
C TYR A 304 -9.85 2.87 16.05
N ALA A 305 -8.63 3.12 16.51
CA ALA A 305 -8.37 3.68 17.83
C ALA A 305 -8.82 5.15 17.93
N GLY A 306 -8.73 5.92 16.83
CA GLY A 306 -9.27 7.29 16.70
C GLY A 306 -10.79 7.37 16.63
N GLY A 307 -11.52 6.25 16.63
CA GLY A 307 -12.98 6.23 16.68
C GLY A 307 -13.67 6.32 15.32
N HIS A 308 -12.97 6.13 14.20
CA HIS A 308 -13.59 6.13 12.87
C HIS A 308 -14.58 4.97 12.73
N LYS A 309 -15.87 5.29 12.70
CA LYS A 309 -16.97 4.33 12.83
C LYS A 309 -16.95 3.25 11.75
N GLN A 310 -16.78 3.62 10.50
CA GLN A 310 -16.76 2.65 9.40
C GLN A 310 -15.60 1.67 9.52
N THR A 311 -14.40 2.14 9.89
CA THR A 311 -13.24 1.28 10.10
C THR A 311 -13.48 0.31 11.25
N GLN A 312 -14.08 0.79 12.36
CA GLN A 312 -14.43 -0.07 13.49
C GLN A 312 -15.44 -1.15 13.09
N ASP A 313 -16.51 -0.76 12.38
CA ASP A 313 -17.55 -1.70 11.96
C ASP A 313 -17.00 -2.76 10.99
N LEU A 314 -16.21 -2.36 9.99
CA LEU A 314 -15.59 -3.28 9.05
C LEU A 314 -14.58 -4.22 9.71
N THR A 315 -13.72 -3.69 10.59
CA THR A 315 -12.75 -4.52 11.33
C THR A 315 -13.46 -5.56 12.19
N ASN A 316 -14.46 -5.13 12.96
CA ASN A 316 -15.26 -6.01 13.80
C ASN A 316 -16.05 -7.05 12.98
N PHE A 317 -16.57 -6.66 11.82
CA PHE A 317 -17.25 -7.57 10.88
C PHE A 317 -16.29 -8.66 10.37
N VAL A 318 -15.09 -8.30 9.94
CA VAL A 318 -14.08 -9.25 9.45
C VAL A 318 -13.68 -10.21 10.57
N LEU A 319 -13.32 -9.71 11.75
CA LEU A 319 -12.93 -10.53 12.89
C LEU A 319 -14.05 -11.50 13.30
N LYS A 320 -15.29 -11.01 13.37
CA LYS A 320 -16.45 -11.84 13.70
C LYS A 320 -16.70 -12.92 12.64
N THR A 321 -16.58 -12.59 11.37
CA THR A 321 -16.78 -13.54 10.25
C THR A 321 -15.75 -14.66 10.27
N LEU A 322 -14.50 -14.34 10.62
CA LEU A 322 -13.42 -15.31 10.71
C LEU A 322 -13.33 -16.01 12.08
N GLY A 323 -14.15 -15.61 13.06
CA GLY A 323 -14.07 -16.13 14.43
C GLY A 323 -12.74 -15.80 15.13
N ALA A 324 -12.09 -14.70 14.74
CA ALA A 324 -10.77 -14.30 15.21
C ALA A 324 -10.85 -13.21 16.31
N PRO A 325 -9.96 -13.23 17.30
CA PRO A 325 -9.85 -12.16 18.29
C PRO A 325 -9.17 -10.92 17.72
N ILE A 326 -9.22 -9.80 18.43
CA ILE A 326 -8.62 -8.53 17.98
C ILE A 326 -7.11 -8.64 17.77
N GLU A 327 -6.42 -9.46 18.54
CA GLU A 327 -4.98 -9.71 18.43
C GLU A 327 -4.57 -10.27 17.06
N ALA A 328 -5.50 -10.92 16.36
CA ALA A 328 -5.28 -11.45 15.02
C ALA A 328 -4.98 -10.36 13.97
N VAL A 329 -5.30 -9.08 14.24
CA VAL A 329 -4.93 -7.98 13.35
C VAL A 329 -3.41 -7.76 13.28
N PHE A 330 -2.66 -8.16 14.32
CA PHE A 330 -1.21 -8.06 14.38
C PHE A 330 -0.54 -9.29 13.76
N SER A 331 -0.82 -9.56 12.48
CA SER A 331 -0.35 -10.76 11.80
C SER A 331 -0.26 -10.58 10.29
N THR A 332 0.23 -11.59 9.59
CA THR A 332 0.23 -11.63 8.11
C THR A 332 -1.19 -11.50 7.55
N LEU A 333 -2.15 -12.29 8.03
CA LEU A 333 -3.56 -12.14 7.62
C LEU A 333 -4.16 -10.80 8.06
N GLY A 334 -3.77 -10.31 9.22
CA GLY A 334 -4.21 -9.01 9.70
C GLY A 334 -3.79 -7.86 8.79
N ARG A 335 -2.56 -7.86 8.25
CA ARG A 335 -2.11 -6.87 7.26
C ARG A 335 -2.91 -6.97 5.96
N THR A 336 -3.17 -8.20 5.50
CA THR A 336 -3.97 -8.46 4.30
C THR A 336 -5.40 -7.98 4.49
N ALA A 337 -6.03 -8.29 5.63
CA ALA A 337 -7.36 -7.84 5.98
C ALA A 337 -7.44 -6.30 6.14
N ALA A 338 -6.46 -5.69 6.80
CA ALA A 338 -6.39 -4.23 6.98
C ALA A 338 -6.36 -3.50 5.61
N ARG A 339 -5.60 -4.01 4.65
CA ARG A 339 -5.60 -3.47 3.29
C ARG A 339 -6.97 -3.56 2.63
N GLY A 340 -7.69 -4.67 2.80
CA GLY A 340 -9.06 -4.81 2.29
C GLY A 340 -10.04 -3.84 2.97
N ILE A 341 -9.99 -3.73 4.29
CA ILE A 341 -10.80 -2.79 5.07
C ILE A 341 -10.54 -1.36 4.61
N GLU A 342 -9.29 -0.97 4.50
CA GLU A 342 -8.88 0.36 4.03
C GLU A 342 -9.37 0.62 2.60
N THR A 343 -9.25 -0.37 1.71
CA THR A 343 -9.74 -0.26 0.33
C THR A 343 -11.23 0.06 0.29
N LYS A 344 -12.03 -0.59 1.14
CA LYS A 344 -13.48 -0.30 1.23
C LYS A 344 -13.75 1.10 1.77
N VAL A 345 -13.05 1.52 2.83
CA VAL A 345 -13.20 2.87 3.40
C VAL A 345 -12.91 3.92 2.33
N PHE A 346 -11.83 3.78 1.57
CA PHE A 346 -11.47 4.78 0.56
C PHE A 346 -12.28 4.68 -0.71
N ALA A 347 -12.81 3.49 -1.06
CA ALA A 347 -13.75 3.37 -2.16
C ALA A 347 -15.03 4.19 -1.89
N ASP A 348 -15.57 4.12 -0.67
CA ASP A 348 -16.73 4.93 -0.27
C ASP A 348 -16.37 6.42 -0.18
N TYR A 349 -15.21 6.74 0.41
CA TYR A 349 -14.73 8.12 0.53
C TYR A 349 -14.54 8.82 -0.84
N MET A 350 -14.21 8.07 -1.90
CA MET A 350 -14.17 8.67 -3.24
C MET A 350 -15.52 9.25 -3.67
N LEU A 351 -16.63 8.57 -3.32
CA LEU A 351 -17.96 9.08 -3.66
C LEU A 351 -18.30 10.35 -2.89
N ASP A 352 -17.97 10.39 -1.60
CA ASP A 352 -18.18 11.59 -0.76
C ASP A 352 -17.34 12.76 -1.28
N THR A 353 -16.07 12.51 -1.61
CA THR A 353 -15.18 13.52 -2.18
C THR A 353 -15.64 14.02 -3.55
N TYR A 354 -16.16 13.12 -4.39
CA TYR A 354 -16.76 13.49 -5.68
C TYR A 354 -18.00 14.38 -5.48
N ASN A 355 -18.88 14.05 -4.56
CA ASN A 355 -20.04 14.86 -4.25
C ASN A 355 -19.63 16.25 -3.73
N GLY A 356 -18.63 16.32 -2.87
CA GLY A 356 -18.03 17.57 -2.40
C GLY A 356 -17.48 18.42 -3.55
N LEU A 357 -16.78 17.80 -4.53
CA LEU A 357 -16.32 18.50 -5.74
C LEU A 357 -17.49 19.09 -6.55
N ILE A 358 -18.58 18.33 -6.72
CA ILE A 358 -19.76 18.81 -7.42
C ILE A 358 -20.40 20.01 -6.70
N ASP A 359 -20.45 19.98 -5.37
CA ASP A 359 -21.04 21.07 -4.59
C ASP A 359 -20.14 22.32 -4.60
N THR A 360 -18.81 22.16 -4.60
CA THR A 360 -17.83 23.24 -4.78
C THR A 360 -18.01 23.90 -6.16
N ILE A 361 -18.14 23.12 -7.23
CA ILE A 361 -18.40 23.65 -8.58
C ILE A 361 -19.73 24.42 -8.63
N LYS A 362 -20.80 23.88 -8.02
CA LYS A 362 -22.11 24.57 -7.95
C LYS A 362 -22.05 25.88 -7.19
N SER A 363 -21.18 26.01 -6.20
CA SER A 363 -20.98 27.27 -5.46
C SER A 363 -20.27 28.35 -6.27
N GLY A 364 -19.74 27.97 -7.44
CA GLY A 364 -19.00 28.88 -8.33
C GLY A 364 -17.50 28.89 -8.08
N ASP A 365 -16.98 28.07 -7.16
CA ASP A 365 -15.55 27.89 -6.97
C ASP A 365 -15.01 26.88 -7.99
N THR A 366 -14.17 27.37 -8.89
CA THR A 366 -13.54 26.58 -9.95
C THR A 366 -12.01 26.64 -9.91
N ASP A 367 -11.45 27.16 -8.80
CA ASP A 367 -10.02 27.25 -8.63
C ASP A 367 -9.42 25.85 -8.38
N THR A 368 -8.43 25.49 -9.19
CA THR A 368 -7.77 24.18 -9.12
C THR A 368 -6.31 24.25 -8.69
N PHE A 369 -5.75 25.45 -8.60
CA PHE A 369 -4.38 25.68 -8.17
C PHE A 369 -4.20 27.09 -7.60
N ASN A 370 -3.11 27.27 -6.83
CA ASN A 370 -2.60 28.58 -6.39
C ASN A 370 -1.25 28.82 -7.08
N GLY A 371 -1.19 29.84 -7.94
CA GLY A 371 0.00 30.20 -8.73
C GLY A 371 0.92 31.23 -8.08
N ASP A 372 0.65 31.69 -6.85
CA ASP A 372 1.37 32.82 -6.20
C ASP A 372 2.90 32.59 -6.08
N LYS A 373 3.33 31.34 -6.05
CA LYS A 373 4.74 30.97 -5.92
C LYS A 373 5.38 30.44 -7.21
N TRP A 374 4.74 30.64 -8.37
CA TRP A 374 5.27 30.10 -9.64
C TRP A 374 6.38 30.95 -10.25
N ASP A 375 6.47 32.24 -9.90
CA ASP A 375 7.56 33.10 -10.39
C ASP A 375 8.87 32.82 -9.62
N PRO A 376 9.89 32.22 -10.25
CA PRO A 376 11.18 31.91 -9.62
C PRO A 376 11.92 33.14 -9.10
N MET A 377 11.62 34.33 -9.64
CA MET A 377 12.24 35.59 -9.20
C MET A 377 11.78 36.01 -7.79
N THR A 378 10.68 35.43 -7.29
CA THR A 378 10.18 35.69 -5.94
C THR A 378 10.74 34.70 -4.90
N TRP A 379 11.50 33.69 -5.33
CA TRP A 379 12.02 32.67 -4.44
C TRP A 379 13.21 33.17 -3.64
N PRO A 380 13.35 32.79 -2.35
CA PRO A 380 14.52 33.13 -1.56
C PRO A 380 15.76 32.42 -2.10
N SER A 381 16.94 32.97 -1.81
CA SER A 381 18.23 32.32 -2.19
C SER A 381 18.49 31.03 -1.43
N HIS A 382 17.91 30.88 -0.23
CA HIS A 382 17.95 29.66 0.57
C HIS A 382 16.54 29.33 1.06
N ALA A 383 16.16 28.04 0.93
CA ALA A 383 14.88 27.54 1.43
C ALA A 383 15.04 26.10 1.90
N GLU A 384 14.36 25.77 2.99
CA GLU A 384 14.14 24.40 3.45
C GLU A 384 12.67 24.07 3.32
N GLY A 385 12.37 22.87 2.85
CA GLY A 385 11.00 22.42 2.66
C GLY A 385 10.84 20.94 3.00
N PHE A 386 9.66 20.62 3.50
CA PHE A 386 9.27 19.25 3.77
C PHE A 386 7.83 18.98 3.31
N GLY A 387 7.54 17.73 2.98
CA GLY A 387 6.20 17.27 2.63
C GLY A 387 5.96 15.87 3.16
N PHE A 388 4.78 15.66 3.69
CA PHE A 388 4.36 14.35 4.21
C PHE A 388 3.06 13.91 3.59
N MET A 389 2.94 12.60 3.38
CA MET A 389 1.68 11.96 3.03
C MET A 389 1.69 10.51 3.47
N GLU A 390 0.52 9.94 3.53
CA GLU A 390 0.39 8.50 3.51
C GLU A 390 0.35 8.03 2.04
N ALA A 391 1.36 7.31 1.59
CA ALA A 391 1.29 6.59 0.32
C ALA A 391 0.50 5.28 0.52
N PRO A 392 0.03 4.58 -0.53
CA PRO A 392 -0.66 3.29 -0.37
C PRO A 392 0.10 2.31 0.54
N ARG A 393 1.42 2.32 0.48
CA ARG A 393 2.32 1.48 1.29
C ARG A 393 2.64 2.01 2.67
N GLY A 394 2.30 3.26 2.99
CA GLY A 394 2.47 3.84 4.34
C GLY A 394 3.07 5.24 4.36
N ALA A 395 3.65 5.59 5.49
CA ALA A 395 4.22 6.89 5.81
C ALA A 395 5.35 7.29 4.86
N LEU A 396 5.18 8.38 4.13
CA LEU A 396 6.14 8.96 3.19
C LEU A 396 6.49 10.37 3.62
N GLY A 397 7.78 10.65 3.74
CA GLY A 397 8.30 11.98 4.01
C GLY A 397 9.36 12.39 3.01
N HIS A 398 9.34 13.66 2.62
CA HIS A 398 10.33 14.29 1.77
C HIS A 398 10.90 15.52 2.46
N TRP A 399 12.21 15.69 2.43
CA TRP A 399 12.91 16.87 2.95
C TRP A 399 13.87 17.38 1.89
N CYS A 400 13.84 18.66 1.63
CA CYS A 400 14.73 19.28 0.65
C CYS A 400 15.33 20.58 1.18
N VAL A 401 16.57 20.85 0.76
CA VAL A 401 17.27 22.11 0.92
C VAL A 401 17.58 22.67 -0.44
N ILE A 402 17.22 23.92 -0.68
CA ILE A 402 17.39 24.62 -1.95
C ILE A 402 18.30 25.83 -1.74
N ASP A 403 19.39 25.89 -2.47
CA ASP A 403 20.32 27.01 -2.47
C ASP A 403 20.43 27.60 -3.89
N ASN A 404 20.13 28.90 -4.00
CA ASN A 404 20.19 29.63 -5.27
C ASN A 404 19.42 28.92 -6.40
N GLY A 405 18.22 28.42 -6.12
CA GLY A 405 17.35 27.75 -7.05
C GLY A 405 17.79 26.31 -7.45
N LYS A 406 18.72 25.70 -6.71
CA LYS A 406 19.18 24.34 -6.92
C LYS A 406 19.02 23.51 -5.66
N LEU A 407 18.65 22.24 -5.81
CA LEU A 407 18.66 21.30 -4.71
C LEU A 407 20.07 21.08 -4.21
N SER A 408 20.35 21.43 -2.96
CA SER A 408 21.62 21.15 -2.26
C SER A 408 21.55 19.88 -1.42
N ASN A 409 20.37 19.55 -0.88
CA ASN A 409 20.09 18.25 -0.26
C ASN A 409 18.64 17.83 -0.55
N TYR A 410 18.43 16.53 -0.76
CA TYR A 410 17.12 15.94 -0.91
C TYR A 410 17.11 14.54 -0.32
N GLN A 411 16.27 14.32 0.69
CA GLN A 411 16.11 13.03 1.34
C GLN A 411 14.64 12.61 1.32
N MET A 412 14.41 11.33 1.08
CA MET A 412 13.10 10.70 1.13
C MET A 412 13.13 9.53 2.10
N VAL A 413 12.16 9.48 3.01
CA VAL A 413 11.93 8.29 3.82
C VAL A 413 10.59 7.70 3.37
N VAL A 414 10.68 6.64 2.58
CA VAL A 414 9.51 6.01 1.98
C VAL A 414 8.98 4.85 2.84
N PRO A 415 7.74 4.39 2.64
CA PRO A 415 7.15 3.35 3.49
C PRO A 415 7.97 2.06 3.60
N THR A 416 8.49 1.57 2.47
CA THR A 416 9.27 0.34 2.47
C THR A 416 10.65 0.53 3.11
N THR A 417 11.20 1.75 3.18
CA THR A 417 12.40 2.00 3.98
C THR A 417 12.15 1.77 5.48
N TRP A 418 10.98 2.18 5.99
CA TRP A 418 10.56 1.86 7.36
C TRP A 418 10.46 0.34 7.57
N ASN A 419 9.65 -0.33 6.74
CA ASN A 419 9.26 -1.72 6.94
C ASN A 419 10.39 -2.71 6.65
N ALA A 420 11.20 -2.48 5.62
CA ALA A 420 12.29 -3.34 5.19
C ALA A 420 13.67 -2.88 5.69
N SER A 421 13.71 -1.93 6.63
CA SER A 421 14.96 -1.41 7.19
C SER A 421 15.80 -2.54 7.80
N PRO A 422 17.15 -2.51 7.60
CA PRO A 422 18.03 -3.40 8.34
C PRO A 422 18.09 -3.02 9.82
N ARG A 423 18.79 -3.84 10.61
CA ARG A 423 19.07 -3.54 12.01
C ARG A 423 19.76 -2.17 12.15
N ASP A 424 19.52 -1.53 13.26
CA ASP A 424 20.13 -0.26 13.63
C ASP A 424 21.33 -0.46 14.58
N HIS A 425 21.86 0.63 15.11
CA HIS A 425 22.99 0.65 16.04
C HIS A 425 22.69 -0.01 17.41
N LYS A 426 21.44 -0.33 17.70
CA LYS A 426 21.00 -1.08 18.88
C LYS A 426 20.62 -2.53 18.55
N GLU A 427 20.96 -3.00 17.37
CA GLU A 427 20.58 -4.33 16.84
C GLU A 427 19.07 -4.56 16.76
N GLN A 428 18.27 -3.49 16.69
CA GLN A 428 16.81 -3.57 16.55
C GLN A 428 16.47 -3.86 15.09
N ALA A 429 15.82 -5.00 14.85
CA ALA A 429 15.38 -5.42 13.53
C ALA A 429 14.25 -4.53 12.98
N GLY A 430 14.14 -4.44 11.66
CA GLY A 430 13.00 -3.82 10.99
C GLY A 430 11.74 -4.69 11.00
N ALA A 431 10.63 -4.15 10.49
CA ALA A 431 9.34 -4.84 10.55
C ALA A 431 9.33 -6.16 9.76
N TYR A 432 9.99 -6.21 8.58
CA TYR A 432 10.11 -7.44 7.81
C TYR A 432 10.84 -8.53 8.58
N GLU A 433 12.02 -8.20 9.10
CA GLU A 433 12.85 -9.17 9.82
C GLU A 433 12.12 -9.73 11.05
N MET A 434 11.50 -8.86 11.84
CA MET A 434 10.73 -9.27 13.02
C MET A 434 9.51 -10.13 12.66
N SER A 435 8.85 -9.85 11.53
CA SER A 435 7.68 -10.62 11.11
C SER A 435 8.02 -12.03 10.61
N LEU A 436 9.28 -12.28 10.24
CA LEU A 436 9.75 -13.58 9.76
C LEU A 436 10.21 -14.51 10.89
N VAL A 437 10.43 -13.97 12.10
CA VAL A 437 10.90 -14.78 13.22
C VAL A 437 9.90 -15.89 13.55
N GLY A 438 10.39 -17.12 13.56
CA GLY A 438 9.57 -18.30 13.87
C GLY A 438 8.78 -18.87 12.69
N THR A 439 8.89 -18.29 11.47
CA THR A 439 8.25 -18.83 10.27
C THR A 439 8.83 -20.21 9.92
N GLN A 440 7.96 -21.22 9.84
CA GLN A 440 8.34 -22.57 9.41
C GLN A 440 8.14 -22.71 7.90
N LEU A 441 9.10 -23.34 7.22
CA LEU A 441 9.06 -23.55 5.77
C LEU A 441 8.72 -25.00 5.48
N ALA A 442 7.67 -25.23 4.67
CA ALA A 442 7.34 -26.56 4.19
C ALA A 442 8.38 -27.10 3.19
N VAL A 443 8.88 -26.21 2.32
CA VAL A 443 9.95 -26.50 1.35
C VAL A 443 10.97 -25.37 1.42
N PRO A 444 12.14 -25.59 2.06
CA PRO A 444 13.14 -24.52 2.28
C PRO A 444 13.62 -23.82 1.00
N ASP A 445 13.74 -24.57 -0.12
CA ASP A 445 14.18 -24.04 -1.42
C ASP A 445 13.06 -23.28 -2.16
N GLN A 446 11.85 -23.31 -1.64
CA GLN A 446 10.66 -22.62 -2.17
C GLN A 446 9.93 -21.93 -1.01
N PRO A 447 10.45 -20.83 -0.48
CA PRO A 447 9.99 -20.25 0.78
C PRO A 447 8.69 -19.44 0.62
N LEU A 448 7.60 -20.12 0.25
CA LEU A 448 6.29 -19.51 0.02
C LEU A 448 5.75 -18.80 1.28
N GLU A 449 6.02 -19.34 2.44
CA GLU A 449 5.58 -18.78 3.73
C GLU A 449 6.27 -17.44 4.03
N ILE A 450 7.54 -17.29 3.62
CA ILE A 450 8.24 -16.00 3.69
C ILE A 450 7.60 -15.00 2.73
N LEU A 451 7.30 -15.41 1.50
CA LEU A 451 6.65 -14.53 0.51
C LEU A 451 5.30 -14.05 1.01
N ARG A 452 4.47 -14.92 1.61
CA ARG A 452 3.17 -14.54 2.21
C ARG A 452 3.32 -13.40 3.22
N THR A 453 4.29 -13.52 4.11
CA THR A 453 4.54 -12.51 5.14
C THR A 453 5.08 -11.22 4.53
N ILE A 454 6.10 -11.27 3.68
CA ILE A 454 6.69 -10.08 3.06
C ILE A 454 5.71 -9.37 2.13
N HIS A 455 4.98 -10.12 1.28
CA HIS A 455 4.00 -9.53 0.38
C HIS A 455 2.80 -8.90 1.12
N SER A 456 2.50 -9.33 2.36
CA SER A 456 1.47 -8.67 3.17
C SER A 456 1.76 -7.19 3.46
N PHE A 457 3.02 -6.77 3.43
CA PHE A 457 3.45 -5.38 3.58
C PHE A 457 3.39 -4.55 2.28
N ASP A 458 3.21 -5.18 1.12
CA ASP A 458 3.31 -4.54 -0.21
C ASP A 458 4.72 -3.95 -0.46
N PRO A 459 5.75 -4.79 -0.66
CA PRO A 459 7.13 -4.33 -0.80
C PRO A 459 7.37 -3.52 -2.08
N CYS A 460 8.04 -2.36 -1.95
CA CYS A 460 8.56 -1.58 -3.06
C CYS A 460 10.06 -1.32 -2.86
N MET A 461 10.89 -2.30 -3.24
CA MET A 461 12.34 -2.24 -2.98
C MET A 461 13.01 -1.11 -3.76
N ALA A 462 12.60 -0.87 -5.01
CA ALA A 462 13.12 0.24 -5.81
C ALA A 462 12.81 1.61 -5.21
N CYS A 463 11.71 1.76 -4.46
CA CYS A 463 11.39 2.99 -3.75
C CYS A 463 12.26 3.20 -2.51
N ALA A 464 12.68 2.09 -1.86
CA ALA A 464 13.32 2.12 -0.56
C ALA A 464 14.82 2.36 -0.60
N ILE A 465 15.44 2.13 -1.75
CA ILE A 465 16.89 2.29 -1.95
C ILE A 465 17.23 3.77 -2.11
N HIS A 466 18.24 4.24 -1.37
CA HIS A 466 18.71 5.63 -1.39
C HIS A 466 19.84 5.82 -2.43
N MET A 467 19.58 5.59 -3.71
CA MET A 467 20.56 5.76 -4.78
C MET A 467 20.21 6.91 -5.72
#